data_4c77c5a646943cd4a0f208246c5ed5e6
#
_entry.id   4c77c5a646943cd4a0f208246c5ed5e6
#
_cell.length_a   1.000
_cell.length_b   1.000
_cell.length_c   1.000
_cell.angle_alpha   90.00
_cell.angle_beta   90.00
_cell.angle_gamma   90.00
#
_symmetry.space_group_name_H-M   'P 1'
#
loop_
_entity.id
_entity.type
_entity.pdbx_description
1 polymer ?
#
loop_
_entity_poly.entity_id
_entity_poly.type
_entity_poly.pdbx_seq_one_letter_code
_entity_poly.pdbx_strand_id
1 'polypeptide(L)'
;MSAAAADWPLEPVTYPLFSPQPIAQWESEIGGRYWYSVGRTEKNLFGFPGGPPIFLSRLTYTNLQAHSGEAFGRLEHLSGFFIKGFAGGGAITGGNLQDEDFPPIPGGYSSTNSDQRDGRLAYATVDLGWTWRSEGIKLGFFGGYFYNSERVNAFGCTQTAANPFICVPPISSSVLGITQDTTWNAVRVGFNGEWRFGGGWRAGLDLAWVPWAWLGANDTHWLRPFNAPEEGTSFSNVQIEALLGYQFTNGISVAVGGRYWRIDSSFGQSTIEGSTQTIALNSQRWGGFLQASYKFGELQPTRY
;
A
#
# COMPACT_ATOMS: atom_id res chain seq x y z
N MET A 1 11.74 92.74 26.88
CA MET A 1 11.97 91.78 25.78
C MET A 1 11.39 90.46 26.21
N SER A 2 10.23 90.10 25.69
CA SER A 2 9.50 88.84 26.08
C SER A 2 9.82 87.78 25.02
N ALA A 3 10.42 86.67 25.42
CA ALA A 3 10.68 85.54 24.52
C ALA A 3 9.42 84.72 24.41
N ALA A 4 8.88 84.61 23.19
CA ALA A 4 7.79 83.70 22.89
C ALA A 4 8.38 82.32 22.70
N ALA A 5 7.97 81.36 23.55
CA ALA A 5 8.22 79.94 23.32
C ALA A 5 7.28 79.43 22.21
N ALA A 6 7.84 78.90 21.14
CA ALA A 6 7.09 78.27 20.05
C ALA A 6 6.75 76.85 20.50
N ASP A 7 5.49 76.58 20.86
CA ASP A 7 4.95 75.25 21.04
C ASP A 7 4.74 74.59 19.69
N TRP A 8 5.59 73.61 19.34
CA TRP A 8 5.36 72.71 18.24
C TRP A 8 4.34 71.64 18.63
N PRO A 9 3.24 71.49 17.89
CA PRO A 9 2.34 70.39 18.17
C PRO A 9 3.04 69.07 17.82
N LEU A 10 3.26 68.24 18.86
CA LEU A 10 3.69 66.84 18.64
C LEU A 10 2.52 66.07 18.01
N GLU A 11 2.63 65.75 16.71
CA GLU A 11 1.67 64.85 16.08
C GLU A 11 1.73 63.51 16.79
N PRO A 12 0.57 62.90 17.14
CA PRO A 12 0.56 61.57 17.74
C PRO A 12 1.10 60.54 16.77
N VAL A 13 2.22 59.92 17.11
CA VAL A 13 2.79 58.80 16.35
C VAL A 13 1.81 57.62 16.51
N THR A 14 0.96 57.45 15.51
CA THR A 14 0.12 56.24 15.40
C THR A 14 1.00 55.07 15.02
N TYR A 15 1.41 54.28 15.99
CA TYR A 15 2.01 52.95 15.69
C TYR A 15 0.95 52.10 14.99
N PRO A 16 1.25 51.52 13.84
CA PRO A 16 0.33 50.57 13.22
C PRO A 16 0.10 49.45 14.23
N LEU A 17 -1.16 49.29 14.69
CA LEU A 17 -1.57 48.14 15.50
C LEU A 17 -1.32 46.92 14.57
N PHE A 18 -0.24 46.19 14.83
CA PHE A 18 -0.05 44.86 14.27
C PHE A 18 -1.18 44.01 14.78
N SER A 19 -2.23 43.87 13.97
CA SER A 19 -3.21 42.81 14.21
C SER A 19 -2.45 41.49 14.12
N PRO A 20 -2.40 40.68 15.18
CA PRO A 20 -1.76 39.37 15.08
C PRO A 20 -2.44 38.62 13.94
N GLN A 21 -1.66 38.19 12.95
CA GLN A 21 -2.17 37.34 11.88
C GLN A 21 -2.79 36.09 12.54
N PRO A 22 -3.99 35.68 12.12
CA PRO A 22 -4.62 34.49 12.69
C PRO A 22 -3.69 33.30 12.46
N ILE A 23 -3.28 32.66 13.54
CA ILE A 23 -2.44 31.46 13.49
C ILE A 23 -3.25 30.38 12.77
N ALA A 24 -2.71 29.80 11.72
CA ALA A 24 -3.34 28.70 11.04
C ALA A 24 -3.57 27.55 12.04
N GLN A 25 -4.83 27.13 12.20
CA GLN A 25 -5.19 26.03 13.09
C GLN A 25 -5.01 24.66 12.42
N TRP A 26 -4.98 24.63 11.09
CA TRP A 26 -4.90 23.45 10.28
C TRP A 26 -3.80 23.56 9.24
N GLU A 27 -3.03 22.49 9.08
CA GLU A 27 -2.14 22.25 7.95
C GLU A 27 -2.74 21.14 7.09
N SER A 28 -2.76 21.34 5.78
CA SER A 28 -3.27 20.35 4.82
C SER A 28 -2.24 20.08 3.75
N GLU A 29 -2.12 18.83 3.34
CA GLU A 29 -1.38 18.39 2.15
C GLU A 29 -2.27 17.48 1.33
N ILE A 30 -2.38 17.78 0.03
CA ILE A 30 -3.04 16.91 -0.95
C ILE A 30 -2.13 16.70 -2.14
N GLY A 31 -2.20 15.54 -2.75
CA GLY A 31 -1.34 15.26 -3.90
C GLY A 31 -1.71 13.99 -4.63
N GLY A 32 -0.92 13.75 -5.68
CA GLY A 32 -0.96 12.54 -6.48
C GLY A 32 0.39 11.86 -6.55
N ARG A 33 0.35 10.56 -6.81
CA ARG A 33 1.54 9.71 -7.00
C ARG A 33 1.37 8.84 -8.24
N TYR A 34 2.47 8.59 -8.90
CA TYR A 34 2.62 7.46 -9.80
C TYR A 34 3.51 6.43 -9.12
N TRP A 35 3.03 5.20 -8.97
CA TRP A 35 3.76 4.11 -8.33
C TRP A 35 3.96 2.96 -9.31
N TYR A 36 5.24 2.66 -9.61
CA TYR A 36 5.65 1.41 -10.26
C TYR A 36 6.01 0.40 -9.19
N SER A 37 5.44 -0.80 -9.28
CA SER A 37 5.66 -1.83 -8.28
C SER A 37 5.78 -3.22 -8.88
N VAL A 38 6.42 -4.11 -8.12
CA VAL A 38 6.53 -5.53 -8.40
C VAL A 38 5.96 -6.30 -7.24
N GLY A 39 5.07 -7.23 -7.52
CA GLY A 39 4.44 -8.11 -6.54
C GLY A 39 4.93 -9.55 -6.64
N ARG A 40 4.81 -10.26 -5.51
CA ARG A 40 4.90 -11.71 -5.42
C ARG A 40 3.78 -12.22 -4.52
N THR A 41 3.07 -13.25 -4.97
CA THR A 41 2.07 -13.95 -4.16
C THR A 41 2.35 -15.44 -4.23
N GLU A 42 2.36 -16.10 -3.09
CA GLU A 42 2.52 -17.54 -2.97
C GLU A 42 1.32 -18.10 -2.20
N LYS A 43 0.66 -19.08 -2.79
CA LYS A 43 -0.45 -19.81 -2.19
C LYS A 43 -0.08 -21.28 -2.08
N ASN A 44 -0.14 -21.81 -0.88
CA ASN A 44 0.11 -23.22 -0.57
C ASN A 44 -1.20 -23.88 -0.14
N LEU A 45 -1.54 -25.01 -0.76
CA LEU A 45 -2.70 -25.82 -0.44
C LEU A 45 -2.26 -27.09 0.30
N PHE A 46 -2.97 -27.40 1.39
CA PHE A 46 -2.73 -28.57 2.20
C PHE A 46 -3.97 -29.46 2.21
N GLY A 47 -3.77 -30.78 2.41
CA GLY A 47 -4.85 -31.75 2.50
C GLY A 47 -5.92 -31.42 3.52
N PHE A 48 -7.00 -32.21 3.50
CA PHE A 48 -8.25 -31.95 4.21
C PHE A 48 -8.07 -31.70 5.71
N PRO A 49 -8.86 -30.75 6.30
CA PRO A 49 -8.87 -30.50 7.74
C PRO A 49 -9.16 -31.80 8.52
N GLY A 50 -8.32 -32.08 9.52
CA GLY A 50 -8.45 -33.28 10.39
C GLY A 50 -7.59 -34.47 10.00
N GLY A 51 -6.87 -34.41 8.88
CA GLY A 51 -5.80 -35.36 8.52
C GLY A 51 -4.40 -34.78 8.76
N PRO A 52 -3.34 -35.58 8.63
CA PRO A 52 -1.99 -35.05 8.59
C PRO A 52 -1.89 -34.06 7.44
N PRO A 53 -1.20 -32.91 7.61
CA PRO A 53 -1.07 -31.90 6.56
C PRO A 53 -0.29 -32.48 5.37
N ILE A 54 -1.02 -32.86 4.32
CA ILE A 54 -0.43 -33.28 3.05
C ILE A 54 -0.34 -32.05 2.17
N PHE A 55 0.86 -31.72 1.72
CA PHE A 55 1.09 -30.63 0.80
C PHE A 55 0.61 -31.04 -0.61
N LEU A 56 -0.40 -30.35 -1.12
CA LEU A 56 -1.08 -30.70 -2.36
C LEU A 56 -0.62 -29.87 -3.55
N SER A 57 -0.57 -28.53 -3.38
CA SER A 57 -0.27 -27.63 -4.49
C SER A 57 0.38 -26.35 -3.98
N ARG A 58 1.19 -25.74 -4.85
CA ARG A 58 1.77 -24.42 -4.66
C ARG A 58 1.59 -23.59 -5.93
N LEU A 59 0.96 -22.45 -5.79
CA LEU A 59 0.86 -21.44 -6.82
C LEU A 59 1.78 -20.27 -6.47
N THR A 60 2.80 -20.02 -7.29
CA THR A 60 3.76 -18.93 -7.06
C THR A 60 3.66 -17.92 -8.20
N TYR A 61 3.03 -16.80 -7.92
CA TYR A 61 2.97 -15.64 -8.80
C TYR A 61 4.19 -14.77 -8.54
N THR A 62 5.00 -14.51 -9.55
CA THR A 62 6.24 -13.74 -9.42
C THR A 62 6.28 -12.61 -10.43
N ASN A 63 7.09 -11.59 -10.11
CA ASN A 63 7.33 -10.45 -10.99
C ASN A 63 6.03 -9.77 -11.48
N LEU A 64 5.02 -9.66 -10.60
CA LEU A 64 3.75 -9.01 -10.91
C LEU A 64 3.93 -7.50 -11.03
N GLN A 65 4.34 -7.06 -12.23
CA GLN A 65 4.62 -5.66 -12.54
C GLN A 65 3.33 -4.87 -12.62
N ALA A 66 3.26 -3.76 -11.88
CA ALA A 66 2.07 -2.90 -11.85
C ALA A 66 2.42 -1.41 -11.98
N HIS A 67 1.54 -0.70 -12.69
CA HIS A 67 1.55 0.75 -12.86
C HIS A 67 0.29 1.32 -12.21
N SER A 68 0.44 2.16 -11.20
CA SER A 68 -0.67 2.68 -10.41
C SER A 68 -0.66 4.20 -10.32
N GLY A 69 -1.85 4.80 -10.39
CA GLY A 69 -2.11 6.17 -9.98
C GLY A 69 -2.69 6.19 -8.56
N GLU A 70 -2.31 7.18 -7.75
CA GLU A 70 -2.76 7.32 -6.37
C GLU A 70 -3.05 8.78 -6.05
N ALA A 71 -4.13 9.04 -5.33
CA ALA A 71 -4.38 10.30 -4.64
C ALA A 71 -4.14 10.11 -3.14
N PHE A 72 -3.56 11.12 -2.48
CA PHE A 72 -3.33 11.10 -1.05
C PHE A 72 -3.63 12.45 -0.41
N GLY A 73 -3.85 12.42 0.90
CA GLY A 73 -4.06 13.62 1.69
C GLY A 73 -3.67 13.44 3.15
N ARG A 74 -3.36 14.57 3.79
CA ARG A 74 -3.15 14.71 5.23
C ARG A 74 -3.77 16.03 5.68
N LEU A 75 -4.54 15.97 6.75
CA LEU A 75 -5.06 17.11 7.46
C LEU A 75 -4.59 17.03 8.92
N GLU A 76 -3.94 18.08 9.40
CA GLU A 76 -3.32 18.11 10.72
C GLU A 76 -3.71 19.39 11.47
N HIS A 77 -4.24 19.24 12.70
CA HIS A 77 -4.64 20.34 13.57
C HIS A 77 -3.46 20.81 14.44
N LEU A 78 -3.50 22.07 14.87
CA LEU A 78 -2.49 22.66 15.75
C LEU A 78 -2.26 21.84 17.03
N SER A 79 -3.31 21.19 17.56
CA SER A 79 -3.18 20.30 18.73
C SER A 79 -2.31 19.05 18.51
N GLY A 80 -1.97 18.73 17.26
CA GLY A 80 -1.26 17.51 16.87
C GLY A 80 -2.16 16.42 16.27
N PHE A 81 -3.47 16.47 16.47
CA PHE A 81 -4.38 15.51 15.85
C PHE A 81 -4.29 15.58 14.32
N PHE A 82 -4.27 14.42 13.66
CA PHE A 82 -4.29 14.35 12.23
C PHE A 82 -5.15 13.20 11.69
N ILE A 83 -5.62 13.39 10.46
CA ILE A 83 -6.13 12.35 9.57
C ILE A 83 -5.26 12.32 8.32
N LYS A 84 -4.87 11.13 7.87
CA LYS A 84 -4.16 10.93 6.61
C LYS A 84 -4.68 9.70 5.90
N GLY A 85 -4.44 9.64 4.60
CA GLY A 85 -4.77 8.46 3.81
C GLY A 85 -4.40 8.60 2.37
N PHE A 86 -4.52 7.50 1.66
CA PHE A 86 -4.38 7.45 0.21
C PHE A 86 -5.34 6.42 -0.39
N ALA A 87 -5.66 6.60 -1.65
CA ALA A 87 -6.36 5.61 -2.47
C ALA A 87 -5.74 5.56 -3.85
N GLY A 88 -5.51 4.38 -4.35
CA GLY A 88 -4.87 4.16 -5.64
C GLY A 88 -5.34 2.91 -6.34
N GLY A 89 -5.00 2.82 -7.62
CA GLY A 89 -5.26 1.66 -8.43
C GLY A 89 -4.51 1.69 -9.74
N GLY A 90 -4.43 0.53 -10.38
CA GLY A 90 -3.68 0.37 -11.61
C GLY A 90 -3.80 -1.00 -12.25
N ALA A 91 -3.04 -1.17 -13.32
CA ALA A 91 -2.97 -2.40 -14.08
C ALA A 91 -1.74 -3.22 -13.70
N ILE A 92 -1.89 -4.54 -13.59
CA ILE A 92 -0.80 -5.51 -13.55
C ILE A 92 -0.56 -5.96 -14.99
N THR A 93 0.60 -5.62 -15.51
CA THR A 93 0.92 -5.73 -16.93
C THR A 93 1.81 -6.91 -17.28
N GLY A 94 2.40 -7.57 -16.28
CA GLY A 94 3.31 -8.71 -16.51
C GLY A 94 3.58 -9.49 -15.24
N GLY A 95 4.18 -10.65 -15.44
CA GLY A 95 4.56 -11.59 -14.40
C GLY A 95 4.52 -13.03 -14.90
N ASN A 96 4.70 -13.95 -13.96
CA ASN A 96 4.64 -15.39 -14.23
C ASN A 96 3.94 -16.12 -13.08
N LEU A 97 3.17 -17.13 -13.40
CA LEU A 97 2.68 -18.14 -12.46
C LEU A 97 3.47 -19.43 -12.66
N GLN A 98 4.08 -19.94 -11.61
CA GLN A 98 4.46 -21.33 -11.48
C GLN A 98 3.39 -22.03 -10.62
N ASP A 99 2.78 -23.06 -11.19
CA ASP A 99 1.78 -23.91 -10.52
C ASP A 99 2.34 -25.30 -10.37
N GLU A 100 2.52 -25.74 -9.13
CA GLU A 100 3.12 -27.01 -8.75
C GLU A 100 2.08 -27.89 -8.04
N ASP A 101 1.86 -29.09 -8.56
CA ASP A 101 1.02 -30.10 -7.91
C ASP A 101 1.86 -31.27 -7.45
N PHE A 102 1.62 -31.70 -6.21
CA PHE A 102 2.38 -32.76 -5.54
C PHE A 102 1.56 -34.06 -5.45
N PRO A 103 2.22 -35.24 -5.45
CA PRO A 103 1.49 -36.50 -5.26
C PRO A 103 0.64 -36.54 -3.98
N PRO A 104 -0.54 -37.20 -4.05
CA PRO A 104 -0.97 -38.15 -5.07
C PRO A 104 -1.82 -37.50 -6.17
N ILE A 105 -1.21 -37.18 -7.31
CA ILE A 105 -1.90 -36.77 -8.53
C ILE A 105 -1.56 -37.71 -9.69
N PRO A 106 -2.42 -37.86 -10.73
CA PRO A 106 -2.11 -38.64 -11.91
C PRO A 106 -0.81 -38.15 -12.58
N GLY A 107 0.10 -39.09 -12.90
CA GLY A 107 1.38 -38.80 -13.53
C GLY A 107 2.48 -38.31 -12.58
N GLY A 108 2.23 -38.28 -11.27
CA GLY A 108 3.21 -37.81 -10.29
C GLY A 108 3.32 -36.28 -10.25
N TYR A 109 4.43 -35.74 -9.72
CA TYR A 109 4.66 -34.31 -9.60
C TYR A 109 4.47 -33.56 -10.95
N SER A 110 3.79 -32.41 -10.87
CA SER A 110 3.61 -31.48 -11.99
C SER A 110 4.16 -30.11 -11.63
N SER A 111 4.71 -29.43 -12.59
CA SER A 111 5.06 -28.02 -12.50
C SER A 111 4.78 -27.36 -13.84
N THR A 112 3.99 -26.31 -13.82
CA THR A 112 3.60 -25.58 -15.03
C THR A 112 3.90 -24.11 -14.91
N ASN A 113 4.14 -23.46 -16.07
CA ASN A 113 4.31 -22.02 -16.16
C ASN A 113 3.22 -21.39 -17.03
N SER A 114 2.76 -20.21 -16.60
CA SER A 114 1.78 -19.37 -17.31
C SER A 114 2.17 -17.90 -17.22
N ASP A 115 1.90 -17.14 -18.28
CA ASP A 115 2.16 -15.70 -18.32
C ASP A 115 1.10 -14.94 -17.52
N GLN A 116 1.51 -13.88 -16.80
CA GLN A 116 0.60 -12.98 -16.10
C GLN A 116 0.41 -11.69 -16.89
N ARG A 117 -0.85 -11.30 -17.17
CA ARG A 117 -1.21 -10.03 -17.80
C ARG A 117 -2.67 -9.68 -17.51
N ASP A 118 -3.08 -8.46 -17.91
CA ASP A 118 -4.46 -7.97 -17.80
C ASP A 118 -5.02 -8.05 -16.37
N GLY A 119 -4.12 -7.99 -15.39
CA GLY A 119 -4.49 -7.94 -13.98
C GLY A 119 -4.78 -6.51 -13.52
N ARG A 120 -5.27 -6.38 -12.28
CA ARG A 120 -5.58 -5.08 -11.68
C ARG A 120 -5.21 -5.05 -10.20
N LEU A 121 -4.92 -3.85 -9.73
CA LEU A 121 -4.58 -3.55 -8.34
C LEU A 121 -5.43 -2.36 -7.88
N ALA A 122 -6.00 -2.43 -6.68
CA ALA A 122 -6.64 -1.31 -6.01
C ALA A 122 -6.31 -1.35 -4.51
N TYR A 123 -6.05 -0.20 -3.91
CA TYR A 123 -5.68 -0.13 -2.51
C TYR A 123 -6.05 1.22 -1.89
N ALA A 124 -6.26 1.24 -0.59
CA ALA A 124 -6.53 2.47 0.16
C ALA A 124 -6.09 2.34 1.62
N THR A 125 -5.79 3.49 2.24
CA THR A 125 -5.63 3.60 3.69
C THR A 125 -6.40 4.81 4.22
N VAL A 126 -6.79 4.72 5.49
CA VAL A 126 -7.21 5.88 6.28
C VAL A 126 -6.67 5.71 7.70
N ASP A 127 -5.95 6.71 8.19
CA ASP A 127 -5.29 6.70 9.49
C ASP A 127 -5.69 7.93 10.30
N LEU A 128 -5.90 7.74 11.59
CA LEU A 128 -6.06 8.80 12.59
C LEU A 128 -4.89 8.74 13.56
N GLY A 129 -4.39 9.88 13.98
CA GLY A 129 -3.21 9.88 14.83
C GLY A 129 -2.92 11.21 15.50
N TRP A 130 -1.76 11.24 16.12
CA TRP A 130 -1.25 12.39 16.85
C TRP A 130 0.20 12.66 16.50
N THR A 131 0.55 13.92 16.23
CA THR A 131 1.89 14.39 15.88
C THR A 131 2.48 15.27 16.96
N TRP A 132 3.71 15.01 17.34
CA TRP A 132 4.59 15.96 18.04
C TRP A 132 5.43 16.71 17.02
N ARG A 133 5.56 18.03 17.23
CA ARG A 133 6.34 18.91 16.36
C ARG A 133 7.47 19.52 17.15
N SER A 134 8.65 19.53 16.56
CA SER A 134 9.81 20.27 16.97
C SER A 134 10.38 21.01 15.77
N GLU A 135 11.38 21.83 15.94
CA GLU A 135 12.04 22.55 14.84
C GLU A 135 12.56 21.54 13.80
N GLY A 136 11.99 21.60 12.60
CA GLY A 136 12.36 20.73 11.47
C GLY A 136 11.97 19.26 11.58
N ILE A 137 11.31 18.83 12.68
CA ILE A 137 10.95 17.42 12.90
C ILE A 137 9.48 17.29 13.27
N LYS A 138 8.79 16.36 12.62
CA LYS A 138 7.46 15.89 13.02
C LYS A 138 7.53 14.39 13.26
N LEU A 139 7.04 13.93 14.40
CA LEU A 139 6.90 12.51 14.73
C LEU A 139 5.47 12.23 15.15
N GLY A 140 4.84 11.26 14.54
CA GLY A 140 3.46 10.90 14.85
C GLY A 140 3.27 9.41 15.02
N PHE A 141 2.27 9.04 15.81
CA PHE A 141 1.74 7.69 15.85
C PHE A 141 0.31 7.68 15.30
N PHE A 142 -0.12 6.54 14.78
CA PHE A 142 -1.44 6.40 14.19
C PHE A 142 -2.01 5.00 14.36
N GLY A 143 -3.34 4.93 14.26
CA GLY A 143 -4.10 3.72 14.02
C GLY A 143 -5.02 3.94 12.83
N GLY A 144 -5.27 2.90 12.06
CA GLY A 144 -6.04 3.05 10.84
C GLY A 144 -6.44 1.73 10.20
N TYR A 145 -6.93 1.87 8.97
CA TYR A 145 -7.43 0.79 8.16
C TYR A 145 -6.71 0.75 6.83
N PHE A 146 -6.46 -0.47 6.34
CA PHE A 146 -5.88 -0.74 5.03
C PHE A 146 -6.76 -1.71 4.25
N TYR A 147 -7.00 -1.36 3.00
CA TYR A 147 -7.64 -2.17 1.98
C TYR A 147 -6.67 -2.44 0.84
N ASN A 148 -6.62 -3.68 0.36
CA ASN A 148 -5.91 -4.06 -0.85
C ASN A 148 -6.71 -5.09 -1.62
N SER A 149 -6.87 -4.92 -2.92
CA SER A 149 -7.49 -5.87 -3.83
C SER A 149 -6.60 -6.06 -5.05
N GLU A 150 -6.30 -7.30 -5.36
CA GLU A 150 -5.46 -7.68 -6.49
C GLU A 150 -6.16 -8.78 -7.29
N ARG A 151 -6.24 -8.60 -8.61
CA ARG A 151 -6.62 -9.66 -9.56
C ARG A 151 -5.45 -9.95 -10.45
N VAL A 152 -5.05 -11.21 -10.54
CA VAL A 152 -4.04 -11.71 -11.46
C VAL A 152 -4.65 -12.76 -12.37
N ASN A 153 -4.25 -12.76 -13.65
CA ASN A 153 -4.77 -13.65 -14.66
C ASN A 153 -3.61 -14.40 -15.31
N ALA A 154 -3.65 -15.74 -15.25
CA ALA A 154 -2.66 -16.63 -15.82
C ALA A 154 -3.12 -17.12 -17.19
N PHE A 155 -2.32 -16.85 -18.21
CA PHE A 155 -2.58 -17.20 -19.60
C PHE A 155 -1.59 -18.28 -20.08
N GLY A 156 -2.14 -19.22 -20.84
CA GLY A 156 -1.39 -20.38 -21.33
C GLY A 156 -1.08 -21.36 -20.20
N CYS A 157 -0.44 -22.45 -20.55
CA CYS A 157 0.10 -23.41 -19.60
C CYS A 157 1.14 -24.29 -20.30
N THR A 158 2.35 -24.32 -19.77
CA THR A 158 3.43 -25.15 -20.28
C THR A 158 4.00 -26.01 -19.16
N GLN A 159 3.97 -27.32 -19.33
CA GLN A 159 4.58 -28.28 -18.41
C GLN A 159 6.10 -28.12 -18.38
N THR A 160 6.68 -27.99 -17.19
CA THR A 160 8.13 -27.85 -16.96
C THR A 160 8.75 -29.04 -16.21
N ALA A 161 7.89 -29.94 -15.68
CA ALA A 161 8.27 -31.24 -15.12
C ALA A 161 7.96 -32.38 -16.13
N ALA A 162 8.01 -33.61 -15.67
CA ALA A 162 7.79 -34.80 -16.53
C ALA A 162 6.36 -35.35 -16.49
N ASN A 163 5.36 -34.56 -15.96
CA ASN A 163 3.99 -35.04 -15.90
C ASN A 163 3.38 -35.10 -17.33
N PRO A 164 2.87 -36.27 -17.78
CA PRO A 164 2.38 -36.42 -19.15
C PRO A 164 0.92 -35.98 -19.34
N PHE A 165 0.22 -35.58 -18.29
CA PHE A 165 -1.23 -35.34 -18.33
C PHE A 165 -1.61 -33.85 -18.19
N ILE A 166 -0.78 -33.05 -17.51
CA ILE A 166 -1.09 -31.66 -17.20
C ILE A 166 -0.40 -30.75 -18.20
N CYS A 167 -1.17 -29.96 -18.95
CA CYS A 167 -0.69 -29.03 -20.00
C CYS A 167 0.19 -29.71 -21.07
N VAL A 168 -0.18 -30.95 -21.46
CA VAL A 168 0.44 -31.70 -22.54
C VAL A 168 -0.66 -32.12 -23.54
N PRO A 169 -0.67 -31.57 -24.78
CA PRO A 169 0.25 -30.55 -25.30
C PRO A 169 0.12 -29.19 -24.57
N PRO A 170 1.10 -28.28 -24.70
CA PRO A 170 1.03 -26.95 -24.11
C PRO A 170 -0.22 -26.16 -24.54
N ILE A 171 -0.80 -25.39 -23.61
CA ILE A 171 -1.92 -24.51 -23.88
C ILE A 171 -1.42 -23.16 -24.34
N SER A 172 -2.00 -22.63 -25.42
CA SER A 172 -1.61 -21.34 -26.00
C SER A 172 -1.66 -20.21 -24.97
N SER A 173 -0.67 -19.31 -25.01
CA SER A 173 -0.62 -18.10 -24.20
C SER A 173 -1.77 -17.10 -24.47
N SER A 174 -2.63 -17.33 -25.49
CA SER A 174 -3.84 -16.56 -25.71
C SER A 174 -5.03 -17.01 -24.84
N VAL A 175 -4.93 -18.17 -24.20
CA VAL A 175 -6.01 -18.80 -23.45
C VAL A 175 -5.86 -18.45 -21.96
N LEU A 176 -6.92 -17.86 -21.37
CA LEU A 176 -6.99 -17.63 -19.94
C LEU A 176 -7.24 -18.95 -19.21
N GLY A 177 -6.33 -19.34 -18.34
CA GLY A 177 -6.38 -20.59 -17.58
C GLY A 177 -6.86 -20.41 -16.15
N ILE A 178 -6.27 -19.44 -15.43
CA ILE A 178 -6.56 -19.21 -14.00
C ILE A 178 -6.71 -17.72 -13.74
N THR A 179 -7.66 -17.36 -12.89
CA THR A 179 -7.79 -16.02 -12.30
C THR A 179 -7.78 -16.15 -10.79
N GLN A 180 -6.85 -15.45 -10.12
CA GLN A 180 -6.86 -15.29 -8.68
C GLN A 180 -7.29 -13.88 -8.33
N ASP A 181 -8.43 -13.76 -7.65
CA ASP A 181 -8.89 -12.54 -7.00
C ASP A 181 -8.53 -12.60 -5.51
N THR A 182 -7.90 -11.55 -4.99
CA THR A 182 -7.48 -11.49 -3.59
C THR A 182 -7.87 -10.15 -3.01
N THR A 183 -8.49 -10.14 -1.84
CA THR A 183 -8.86 -8.92 -1.12
C THR A 183 -8.42 -9.03 0.34
N TRP A 184 -7.69 -8.03 0.80
CA TRP A 184 -7.27 -7.87 2.18
C TRP A 184 -7.95 -6.67 2.80
N ASN A 185 -8.52 -6.86 3.97
CA ASN A 185 -9.02 -5.82 4.86
C ASN A 185 -8.22 -5.90 6.15
N ALA A 186 -7.63 -4.80 6.60
CA ALA A 186 -6.66 -4.87 7.69
C ALA A 186 -6.73 -3.67 8.62
N VAL A 187 -6.48 -3.91 9.90
CA VAL A 187 -6.18 -2.87 10.89
C VAL A 187 -4.68 -2.63 10.89
N ARG A 188 -4.27 -1.37 10.95
CA ARG A 188 -2.87 -0.98 11.00
C ARG A 188 -2.60 0.01 12.13
N VAL A 189 -1.43 -0.11 12.76
CA VAL A 189 -0.91 0.85 13.75
C VAL A 189 0.53 1.16 13.41
N GLY A 190 0.96 2.39 13.65
CA GLY A 190 2.31 2.73 13.22
C GLY A 190 2.80 4.09 13.65
N PHE A 191 3.96 4.43 13.11
CA PHE A 191 4.61 5.71 13.30
C PHE A 191 4.89 6.36 11.96
N ASN A 192 4.79 7.69 11.91
CA ASN A 192 5.27 8.48 10.79
C ASN A 192 6.24 9.54 11.26
N GLY A 193 7.19 9.89 10.42
CA GLY A 193 8.16 10.93 10.65
C GLY A 193 8.32 11.81 9.42
N GLU A 194 8.47 13.10 9.61
CA GLU A 194 8.95 14.04 8.61
C GLU A 194 10.11 14.83 9.20
N TRP A 195 11.20 14.88 8.46
CA TRP A 195 12.37 15.65 8.77
C TRP A 195 12.61 16.67 7.67
N ARG A 196 12.65 17.97 8.04
CA ARG A 196 12.95 19.11 7.15
C ARG A 196 14.36 19.57 7.42
N PHE A 197 15.13 19.71 6.37
CA PHE A 197 16.51 20.16 6.42
C PHE A 197 16.77 21.18 5.31
N GLY A 198 17.79 22.02 5.50
CA GLY A 198 18.06 23.23 4.74
C GLY A 198 17.58 23.33 3.30
N GLY A 199 17.04 24.50 2.93
CA GLY A 199 16.73 24.84 1.54
C GLY A 199 15.46 24.18 0.96
N GLY A 200 14.51 23.75 1.79
CA GLY A 200 13.24 23.18 1.31
C GLY A 200 13.23 21.65 1.16
N TRP A 201 14.32 20.96 1.50
CA TRP A 201 14.35 19.50 1.48
C TRP A 201 13.58 18.87 2.65
N ARG A 202 12.94 17.74 2.38
CA ARG A 202 12.26 16.93 3.40
C ARG A 202 12.48 15.45 3.16
N ALA A 203 12.65 14.69 4.24
CA ALA A 203 12.60 13.23 4.25
C ALA A 203 11.36 12.80 5.01
N GLY A 204 10.70 11.75 4.54
CA GLY A 204 9.51 11.17 5.18
C GLY A 204 9.68 9.68 5.39
N LEU A 205 9.13 9.17 6.50
CA LEU A 205 9.09 7.74 6.81
C LEU A 205 7.70 7.40 7.38
N ASP A 206 7.12 6.30 6.93
CA ASP A 206 5.88 5.71 7.45
C ASP A 206 6.13 4.23 7.71
N LEU A 207 5.96 3.82 8.96
CA LEU A 207 6.14 2.44 9.40
C LEU A 207 4.85 1.97 10.03
N ALA A 208 4.23 0.94 9.48
CA ALA A 208 3.03 0.36 10.04
C ALA A 208 3.20 -1.14 10.27
N TRP A 209 2.82 -1.56 11.46
CA TRP A 209 2.51 -2.93 11.79
C TRP A 209 1.03 -3.18 11.53
N VAL A 210 0.70 -4.33 10.94
CA VAL A 210 -0.66 -4.78 10.66
C VAL A 210 -0.96 -5.97 11.58
N PRO A 211 -1.51 -5.72 12.78
CA PRO A 211 -1.75 -6.78 13.79
C PRO A 211 -2.82 -7.74 13.37
N TRP A 212 -3.73 -7.34 12.47
CA TRP A 212 -4.83 -8.18 12.03
C TRP A 212 -5.24 -7.83 10.61
N ALA A 213 -5.40 -8.88 9.78
CA ALA A 213 -5.96 -8.76 8.44
C ALA A 213 -6.91 -9.93 8.15
N TRP A 214 -7.92 -9.66 7.31
CA TRP A 214 -8.88 -10.63 6.79
C TRP A 214 -8.62 -10.81 5.31
N LEU A 215 -8.53 -12.06 4.89
CA LEU A 215 -8.44 -12.49 3.50
C LEU A 215 -9.83 -12.89 3.01
N GLY A 216 -10.25 -12.35 1.89
CA GLY A 216 -11.27 -12.92 1.03
C GLY A 216 -10.68 -13.09 -0.35
N ALA A 217 -10.77 -14.28 -0.91
CA ALA A 217 -10.21 -14.54 -2.22
C ALA A 217 -11.07 -15.52 -3.02
N ASN A 218 -10.78 -15.63 -4.31
CA ASN A 218 -11.41 -16.61 -5.18
C ASN A 218 -10.44 -17.04 -6.27
N ASP A 219 -10.23 -18.36 -6.37
CA ASP A 219 -9.44 -18.98 -7.42
C ASP A 219 -10.37 -19.58 -8.47
N THR A 220 -10.33 -19.05 -9.68
CA THR A 220 -11.18 -19.48 -10.80
C THR A 220 -10.35 -20.20 -11.84
N HIS A 221 -10.69 -21.45 -12.11
CA HIS A 221 -10.09 -22.25 -13.17
C HIS A 221 -11.02 -22.30 -14.40
N TRP A 222 -10.60 -21.66 -15.50
CA TRP A 222 -11.43 -21.53 -16.70
C TRP A 222 -11.43 -22.76 -17.60
N LEU A 223 -10.36 -23.55 -17.55
CA LEU A 223 -10.22 -24.78 -18.38
C LEU A 223 -10.85 -26.02 -17.71
N ARG A 224 -10.99 -25.97 -16.41
CA ARG A 224 -11.78 -26.90 -15.58
C ARG A 224 -12.72 -26.05 -14.78
N PRO A 225 -13.92 -25.70 -15.29
CA PRO A 225 -14.71 -24.61 -14.75
C PRO A 225 -15.16 -24.88 -13.30
N PHE A 226 -14.34 -24.47 -12.35
CA PHE A 226 -14.67 -24.39 -10.94
C PHE A 226 -14.16 -23.09 -10.32
N ASN A 227 -14.82 -22.68 -9.27
CA ASN A 227 -14.41 -21.60 -8.40
C ASN A 227 -14.07 -22.15 -7.03
N ALA A 228 -12.97 -21.71 -6.47
CA ALA A 228 -12.57 -22.03 -5.11
C ALA A 228 -12.60 -20.73 -4.28
N PRO A 229 -13.69 -20.44 -3.56
CA PRO A 229 -13.72 -19.35 -2.61
C PRO A 229 -12.75 -19.63 -1.47
N GLU A 230 -12.05 -18.58 -1.07
CA GLU A 230 -10.99 -18.64 -0.08
C GLU A 230 -11.20 -17.56 0.97
N GLU A 231 -10.94 -17.90 2.21
CA GLU A 231 -11.00 -16.98 3.34
C GLU A 231 -9.88 -17.28 4.34
N GLY A 232 -9.51 -16.27 5.11
CA GLY A 232 -8.48 -16.47 6.12
C GLY A 232 -8.21 -15.24 6.96
N THR A 233 -7.36 -15.42 7.94
CA THR A 233 -6.89 -14.35 8.81
C THR A 233 -5.37 -14.32 8.84
N SER A 234 -4.84 -13.17 9.13
CA SER A 234 -3.41 -12.89 9.18
C SER A 234 -3.07 -12.06 10.39
N PHE A 235 -1.88 -12.29 10.93
CA PHE A 235 -1.35 -11.59 12.08
C PHE A 235 0.11 -11.20 11.82
N SER A 236 0.51 -9.99 12.33
CA SER A 236 1.92 -9.58 12.33
C SER A 236 2.52 -9.30 10.94
N ASN A 237 1.87 -8.44 10.17
CA ASN A 237 2.34 -7.98 8.86
C ASN A 237 2.94 -6.57 8.94
N VAL A 238 3.58 -6.11 7.87
CA VAL A 238 4.34 -4.87 7.87
C VAL A 238 4.11 -4.06 6.59
N GLN A 239 4.11 -2.72 6.75
CA GLN A 239 4.13 -1.76 5.65
C GLN A 239 5.17 -0.69 5.95
N ILE A 240 5.97 -0.35 4.93
CA ILE A 240 7.04 0.64 5.03
C ILE A 240 6.94 1.56 3.81
N GLU A 241 7.02 2.86 4.05
CA GLU A 241 7.15 3.86 2.99
C GLU A 241 8.20 4.89 3.41
N ALA A 242 9.10 5.24 2.49
CA ALA A 242 10.09 6.28 2.69
C ALA A 242 10.13 7.19 1.48
N LEU A 243 10.35 8.48 1.70
CA LEU A 243 10.46 9.46 0.62
C LEU A 243 11.52 10.52 0.90
N LEU A 244 12.05 11.09 -0.18
CA LEU A 244 12.86 12.30 -0.19
C LEU A 244 12.20 13.30 -1.14
N GLY A 245 11.94 14.51 -0.67
CA GLY A 245 11.24 15.53 -1.43
C GLY A 245 11.81 16.93 -1.27
N TYR A 246 11.33 17.79 -2.14
CA TYR A 246 11.64 19.22 -2.11
C TYR A 246 10.35 20.03 -2.11
N GLN A 247 10.21 20.94 -1.16
CA GLN A 247 9.08 21.86 -1.04
C GLN A 247 9.51 23.24 -1.53
N PHE A 248 8.80 23.73 -2.54
CA PHE A 248 8.97 25.08 -3.08
C PHE A 248 8.26 26.12 -2.19
N THR A 249 8.67 27.38 -2.31
CA THR A 249 8.10 28.48 -1.50
C THR A 249 6.61 28.75 -1.74
N ASN A 250 6.08 28.31 -2.88
CA ASN A 250 4.67 28.47 -3.26
C ASN A 250 3.75 27.33 -2.73
N GLY A 251 4.26 26.46 -1.85
CA GLY A 251 3.49 25.33 -1.28
C GLY A 251 3.52 24.07 -2.13
N ILE A 252 3.98 24.10 -3.37
CA ILE A 252 4.17 22.93 -4.22
C ILE A 252 5.34 22.10 -3.68
N SER A 253 5.18 20.77 -3.71
CA SER A 253 6.21 19.82 -3.31
C SER A 253 6.30 18.67 -4.31
N VAL A 254 7.52 18.22 -4.59
CA VAL A 254 7.80 17.03 -5.38
C VAL A 254 8.62 16.05 -4.56
N ALA A 255 8.41 14.76 -4.74
CA ALA A 255 9.18 13.75 -4.03
C ALA A 255 9.35 12.49 -4.86
N VAL A 256 10.39 11.74 -4.53
CA VAL A 256 10.62 10.37 -4.94
C VAL A 256 10.66 9.50 -3.69
N GLY A 257 10.14 8.28 -3.79
CA GLY A 257 10.13 7.39 -2.65
C GLY A 257 10.00 5.93 -3.02
N GLY A 258 10.02 5.09 -2.01
CA GLY A 258 9.82 3.66 -2.10
C GLY A 258 8.79 3.18 -1.10
N ARG A 259 8.10 2.10 -1.48
CA ARG A 259 7.08 1.44 -0.65
C ARG A 259 7.28 -0.06 -0.67
N TYR A 260 7.07 -0.67 0.47
CA TYR A 260 7.00 -2.11 0.66
C TYR A 260 5.84 -2.47 1.57
N TRP A 261 5.09 -3.51 1.23
CA TRP A 261 4.17 -4.17 2.14
C TRP A 261 4.22 -5.68 2.01
N ARG A 262 3.91 -6.36 3.11
CA ARG A 262 3.78 -7.80 3.19
C ARG A 262 2.61 -8.17 4.07
N ILE A 263 1.77 -9.09 3.58
CA ILE A 263 0.65 -9.67 4.31
C ILE A 263 0.65 -11.19 4.09
N ASP A 264 0.63 -11.94 5.18
CA ASP A 264 0.66 -13.41 5.17
C ASP A 264 -0.57 -13.95 5.88
N SER A 265 -1.28 -14.90 5.28
CA SER A 265 -2.29 -15.73 5.96
C SER A 265 -1.71 -17.10 6.19
N SER A 266 -1.49 -17.48 7.45
CA SER A 266 -1.05 -18.84 7.82
C SER A 266 -2.22 -19.78 8.09
N PHE A 267 -3.44 -19.24 8.22
CA PHE A 267 -4.65 -19.96 8.58
C PHE A 267 -5.78 -19.50 7.68
N GLY A 268 -5.91 -20.14 6.53
CA GLY A 268 -6.99 -19.92 5.60
C GLY A 268 -7.62 -21.24 5.17
N GLN A 269 -8.77 -21.13 4.55
CA GLN A 269 -9.52 -22.24 3.99
C GLN A 269 -9.85 -21.93 2.53
N SER A 270 -9.81 -22.94 1.69
CA SER A 270 -10.27 -22.93 0.30
C SER A 270 -11.31 -24.04 0.14
N THR A 271 -12.43 -23.74 -0.49
CA THR A 271 -13.47 -24.73 -0.77
C THR A 271 -13.45 -25.07 -2.25
N ILE A 272 -13.02 -26.27 -2.57
CA ILE A 272 -12.95 -26.80 -3.93
C ILE A 272 -13.97 -27.93 -4.08
N GLU A 273 -14.95 -27.77 -4.97
CA GLU A 273 -16.01 -28.75 -5.25
C GLU A 273 -16.68 -29.32 -3.98
N GLY A 274 -16.93 -28.44 -2.99
CA GLY A 274 -17.57 -28.83 -1.71
C GLY A 274 -16.61 -29.43 -0.68
N SER A 275 -15.33 -29.59 -0.99
CA SER A 275 -14.30 -30.05 -0.07
C SER A 275 -13.48 -28.86 0.44
N THR A 276 -13.33 -28.75 1.75
CA THR A 276 -12.53 -27.68 2.37
C THR A 276 -11.09 -28.13 2.54
N GLN A 277 -10.16 -27.31 2.11
CA GLN A 277 -8.72 -27.48 2.23
C GLN A 277 -8.12 -26.33 3.03
N THR A 278 -7.01 -26.56 3.72
CA THR A 278 -6.26 -25.50 4.39
C THR A 278 -5.36 -24.79 3.38
N ILE A 279 -5.31 -23.45 3.45
CA ILE A 279 -4.40 -22.64 2.64
C ILE A 279 -3.51 -21.77 3.51
N ALA A 280 -2.30 -21.51 3.00
CA ALA A 280 -1.46 -20.44 3.46
C ALA A 280 -1.16 -19.52 2.26
N LEU A 281 -1.40 -18.22 2.42
CA LEU A 281 -1.21 -17.24 1.36
C LEU A 281 -0.27 -16.14 1.87
N ASN A 282 0.81 -15.90 1.12
CA ASN A 282 1.79 -14.85 1.36
C ASN A 282 1.76 -13.87 0.18
N SER A 283 1.53 -12.61 0.46
CA SER A 283 1.53 -11.55 -0.56
C SER A 283 2.47 -10.42 -0.16
N GLN A 284 3.33 -10.03 -1.08
CA GLN A 284 4.23 -8.90 -0.90
C GLN A 284 4.33 -8.06 -2.17
N ARG A 285 4.52 -6.76 -2.00
CA ARG A 285 4.68 -5.82 -3.11
C ARG A 285 5.63 -4.70 -2.72
N TRP A 286 6.52 -4.33 -3.64
CA TRP A 286 7.49 -3.24 -3.45
C TRP A 286 7.66 -2.44 -4.72
N GLY A 287 8.09 -1.20 -4.57
CA GLY A 287 8.35 -0.36 -5.73
C GLY A 287 8.69 1.06 -5.40
N GLY A 288 8.99 1.83 -6.44
CA GLY A 288 9.28 3.25 -6.37
C GLY A 288 8.11 4.11 -6.82
N PHE A 289 7.99 5.32 -6.29
CA PHE A 289 6.98 6.28 -6.70
C PHE A 289 7.56 7.68 -6.93
N LEU A 290 6.87 8.42 -7.79
CA LEU A 290 7.02 9.86 -7.95
C LEU A 290 5.76 10.54 -7.40
N GLN A 291 5.95 11.63 -6.66
CA GLN A 291 4.87 12.34 -5.99
C GLN A 291 4.92 13.83 -6.32
N ALA A 292 3.73 14.42 -6.49
CA ALA A 292 3.54 15.87 -6.47
C ALA A 292 2.42 16.20 -5.49
N SER A 293 2.59 17.27 -4.69
CA SER A 293 1.61 17.70 -3.71
C SER A 293 1.59 19.21 -3.55
N TYR A 294 0.51 19.67 -2.90
CA TYR A 294 0.37 21.05 -2.48
C TYR A 294 0.05 21.09 -0.99
N LYS A 295 0.79 21.95 -0.25
CA LYS A 295 0.61 22.21 1.17
C LYS A 295 0.03 23.59 1.40
N PHE A 296 -0.94 23.70 2.32
CA PHE A 296 -1.51 24.96 2.77
C PHE A 296 -1.70 24.96 4.29
N GLY A 297 -1.69 26.18 4.89
CA GLY A 297 -1.89 26.36 6.32
C GLY A 297 -0.71 25.83 7.14
N GLU A 298 0.53 26.24 6.84
CA GLU A 298 1.70 25.74 7.56
C GLU A 298 1.65 26.09 9.05
N LEU A 299 1.62 25.07 9.91
CA LEU A 299 1.61 25.23 11.36
C LEU A 299 3.02 25.53 11.86
N GLN A 300 3.15 26.62 12.63
CA GLN A 300 4.39 26.98 13.31
C GLN A 300 4.74 25.93 14.39
N PRO A 301 6.05 25.64 14.62
CA PRO A 301 6.45 24.80 15.74
C PRO A 301 6.01 25.43 17.07
N THR A 302 5.41 24.62 17.96
CA THR A 302 5.06 25.05 19.32
C THR A 302 6.35 25.38 20.08
N ARG A 303 6.57 26.65 20.42
CA ARG A 303 7.63 27.01 21.35
C ARG A 303 7.10 26.67 22.76
N TYR A 304 7.66 25.68 23.40
CA TYR A 304 7.52 25.43 24.83
C TYR A 304 8.56 26.18 25.60
#